data_8e680aee9f97281ce350719a267d76fc
#
_entry.id   8e680aee9f97281ce350719a267d76fc
#
_cell.length_a   1.000
_cell.length_b   1.000
_cell.length_c   1.000
_cell.angle_alpha   90.00
_cell.angle_beta   90.00
_cell.angle_gamma   90.00
#
_symmetry.space_group_name_H-M   'P 1'
#
loop_
_entity.id
_entity.type
_entity.pdbx_description
1 polymer ?
#
loop_
_entity_poly.entity_id
_entity_poly.type
_entity_poly.pdbx_seq_one_letter_code
_entity_poly.pdbx_strand_id
1 'polypeptide(L)'
;MTRALDRETISTRQGKLAELARKAPDMALRTLAHHIDLVWMHEAYRRTRKDGAVGVDGVTAEMYEERLDENLADLLERFKSGRYRAPPVRRVHIPKEGTGKTRPIGIPTLEDKVLQRAVLMVLEPIYEQDFLACSFGFRPGRGPHQALDALWHGLMSMGGGWVIDLDISSFFDTLDRKHLETFLDKRVRDGVIRRTLGKWMNAGVMEDGAVLHPEHGTPQGGVISPVISNLYLHEVLDLWFEHEVKPRLRGRAMLVRFADDALLAFANEADARRVLEVLPKRFGRFGLTLHPVKTRLVDFRPPGPTRDGDGRSQRERSFDLLGFTHYWGRSRKGRWVVQRKTARSRLSRALRRVRQWCRVHRHDKVADQQRALSQKLRGHYAYYGITGNGKAISAFAYEVVCIWRKWLSRRSHAGRLTWEVFQRLLQRYPLPPAQVVHSVYAT
;
A
#
# COMPACT_ATOMS: atom_id res chain seq x y z
N MET A 1 1.57 -15.30 32.16
CA MET A 1 2.46 -14.22 32.60
C MET A 1 3.69 -14.06 31.71
N THR A 2 4.35 -15.12 31.26
CA THR A 2 5.57 -15.09 30.39
C THR A 2 5.39 -14.31 29.08
N ARG A 3 4.24 -14.42 28.40
CA ARG A 3 3.98 -13.76 27.08
C ARG A 3 3.93 -12.23 27.13
N ALA A 4 3.55 -11.60 28.25
CA ALA A 4 3.50 -10.14 28.37
C ALA A 4 4.90 -9.54 28.58
N LEU A 5 5.73 -10.22 29.39
CA LEU A 5 7.13 -9.85 29.64
C LEU A 5 7.97 -9.91 28.35
N ASP A 6 7.76 -10.96 27.52
CA ASP A 6 8.48 -11.12 26.25
C ASP A 6 8.14 -10.02 25.22
N ARG A 7 6.88 -9.56 25.20
CA ARG A 7 6.46 -8.44 24.34
C ARG A 7 7.12 -7.13 24.74
N GLU A 8 7.17 -6.84 26.03
CA GLU A 8 7.83 -5.65 26.56
C GLU A 8 9.32 -5.66 26.23
N THR A 9 10.00 -6.79 26.41
CA THR A 9 11.42 -6.97 26.06
C THR A 9 11.70 -6.68 24.60
N ILE A 10 10.88 -7.18 23.66
CA ILE A 10 11.07 -6.96 22.21
C ILE A 10 10.83 -5.50 21.85
N SER A 11 9.76 -4.89 22.37
CA SER A 11 9.50 -3.47 22.16
C SER A 11 10.64 -2.59 22.68
N THR A 12 11.20 -2.93 23.84
CA THR A 12 12.37 -2.23 24.41
C THR A 12 13.61 -2.37 23.50
N ARG A 13 13.88 -3.58 22.98
CA ARG A 13 14.98 -3.80 22.03
C ARG A 13 14.80 -3.00 20.74
N GLN A 14 13.59 -2.97 20.19
CA GLN A 14 13.25 -2.15 19.01
C GLN A 14 13.42 -0.66 19.30
N GLY A 15 13.02 -0.20 20.49
CA GLY A 15 13.24 1.18 20.96
C GLY A 15 14.72 1.55 21.04
N LYS A 16 15.57 0.65 21.56
CA LYS A 16 17.03 0.84 21.60
C LYS A 16 17.66 0.93 20.20
N LEU A 17 17.20 0.09 19.25
CA LEU A 17 17.64 0.16 17.85
C LEU A 17 17.25 1.50 17.20
N ALA A 18 16.03 1.97 17.43
CA ALA A 18 15.58 3.27 16.95
C ALA A 18 16.39 4.42 17.55
N GLU A 19 16.66 4.37 18.84
CA GLU A 19 17.47 5.38 19.55
C GLU A 19 18.92 5.42 19.02
N LEU A 20 19.53 4.24 18.85
CA LEU A 20 20.89 4.13 18.28
C LEU A 20 20.93 4.71 16.85
N ALA A 21 19.96 4.35 16.01
CA ALA A 21 19.88 4.85 14.64
C ALA A 21 19.71 6.38 14.59
N ARG A 22 18.89 6.94 15.48
CA ARG A 22 18.63 8.38 15.57
C ARG A 22 19.85 9.16 16.07
N LYS A 23 20.60 8.61 17.05
CA LYS A 23 21.80 9.26 17.60
C LYS A 23 22.98 9.26 16.62
N ALA A 24 23.00 8.31 15.69
CA ALA A 24 24.10 8.15 14.73
C ALA A 24 23.55 8.01 13.30
N PRO A 25 23.01 9.08 12.70
CA PRO A 25 22.36 9.05 11.39
C PRO A 25 23.29 8.64 10.23
N ASP A 26 24.57 8.94 10.34
CA ASP A 26 25.56 8.62 9.31
C ASP A 26 26.32 7.31 9.56
N MET A 27 25.97 6.60 10.64
CA MET A 27 26.67 5.36 11.01
C MET A 27 25.96 4.12 10.46
N ALA A 28 26.74 3.24 9.85
CA ALA A 28 26.29 1.91 9.47
C ALA A 28 26.44 0.92 10.63
N LEU A 29 25.33 0.27 11.00
CA LEU A 29 25.24 -0.72 12.06
C LEU A 29 25.77 -2.07 11.57
N ARG A 30 26.75 -2.64 12.30
CA ARG A 30 27.47 -3.86 11.89
C ARG A 30 27.07 -5.11 12.65
N THR A 31 26.45 -4.95 13.81
CA THR A 31 26.05 -6.05 14.70
C THR A 31 24.56 -5.93 15.02
N LEU A 32 23.73 -6.58 14.22
CA LEU A 32 22.27 -6.52 14.33
C LEU A 32 21.63 -7.91 14.52
N ALA A 33 22.25 -8.95 13.92
CA ALA A 33 21.72 -10.31 13.95
C ALA A 33 21.67 -10.91 15.36
N HIS A 34 22.45 -10.38 16.33
CA HIS A 34 22.39 -10.84 17.73
C HIS A 34 21.05 -10.51 18.42
N HIS A 35 20.34 -9.48 17.96
CA HIS A 35 19.00 -9.16 18.45
C HIS A 35 17.97 -10.23 18.10
N ILE A 36 18.22 -11.03 17.05
CA ILE A 36 17.35 -12.12 16.64
C ILE A 36 17.72 -13.37 17.43
N ASP A 37 17.02 -13.61 18.52
CA ASP A 37 17.07 -14.81 19.36
C ASP A 37 15.76 -15.60 19.24
N LEU A 38 15.61 -16.69 20.00
CA LEU A 38 14.43 -17.53 19.93
C LEU A 38 13.15 -16.77 20.33
N VAL A 39 13.22 -15.91 21.35
CA VAL A 39 12.10 -15.06 21.76
C VAL A 39 11.67 -14.13 20.65
N TRP A 40 12.63 -13.55 19.95
CA TRP A 40 12.38 -12.70 18.77
C TRP A 40 11.74 -13.49 17.63
N MET A 41 12.18 -14.75 17.40
CA MET A 41 11.61 -15.64 16.37
C MET A 41 10.15 -16.01 16.68
N HIS A 42 9.82 -16.29 17.95
CA HIS A 42 8.44 -16.51 18.38
C HIS A 42 7.54 -15.29 18.12
N GLU A 43 8.03 -14.08 18.41
CA GLU A 43 7.27 -12.87 18.13
C GLU A 43 7.13 -12.63 16.62
N ALA A 44 8.16 -12.94 15.84
CA ALA A 44 8.08 -12.87 14.38
C ALA A 44 7.04 -13.87 13.84
N TYR A 45 7.01 -15.10 14.35
CA TYR A 45 5.96 -16.07 14.03
C TYR A 45 4.57 -15.54 14.41
N ARG A 46 4.40 -14.99 15.62
CA ARG A 46 3.13 -14.43 16.08
C ARG A 46 2.63 -13.30 15.17
N ARG A 47 3.53 -12.41 14.69
CA ARG A 47 3.21 -11.31 13.78
C ARG A 47 3.04 -11.76 12.33
N THR A 48 3.39 -12.98 11.99
CA THR A 48 3.24 -13.51 10.63
C THR A 48 1.81 -14.00 10.41
N ARG A 49 1.21 -13.64 9.29
CA ARG A 49 -0.15 -14.05 8.90
C ARG A 49 -0.19 -15.56 8.62
N LYS A 50 -1.14 -16.29 9.23
CA LYS A 50 -1.27 -17.76 9.14
C LYS A 50 -2.25 -18.23 8.06
N ASP A 51 -3.30 -17.45 7.79
CA ASP A 51 -4.36 -17.74 6.81
C ASP A 51 -3.98 -17.40 5.36
N GLY A 52 -2.70 -17.19 5.08
CA GLY A 52 -2.19 -16.89 3.76
C GLY A 52 -1.94 -18.15 2.92
N ALA A 53 -1.83 -17.96 1.59
CA ALA A 53 -1.46 -19.04 0.68
C ALA A 53 -0.09 -19.66 1.06
N VAL A 54 0.02 -20.98 0.94
CA VAL A 54 1.24 -21.76 1.20
C VAL A 54 2.31 -21.53 0.12
N GLY A 55 3.57 -21.70 0.48
CA GLY A 55 4.72 -21.61 -0.42
C GLY A 55 4.86 -22.82 -1.35
N VAL A 56 6.08 -23.00 -1.86
CA VAL A 56 6.43 -24.13 -2.73
C VAL A 56 6.49 -25.47 -1.99
N ASP A 57 6.71 -25.43 -0.68
CA ASP A 57 6.81 -26.57 0.22
C ASP A 57 5.45 -27.15 0.65
N GLY A 58 4.36 -26.42 0.39
CA GLY A 58 3.01 -26.83 0.79
C GLY A 58 2.77 -26.79 2.31
N VAL A 59 3.71 -26.31 3.13
CA VAL A 59 3.60 -26.29 4.59
C VAL A 59 2.60 -25.22 5.02
N THR A 60 1.56 -25.65 5.76
CA THR A 60 0.56 -24.75 6.37
C THR A 60 1.02 -24.26 7.74
N ALA A 61 0.30 -23.29 8.29
CA ALA A 61 0.61 -22.77 9.63
C ALA A 61 0.37 -23.84 10.71
N GLU A 62 -0.68 -24.64 10.56
CA GLU A 62 -1.02 -25.74 11.48
C GLU A 62 0.10 -26.79 11.50
N MET A 63 0.57 -27.25 10.35
CA MET A 63 1.68 -28.22 10.23
C MET A 63 2.98 -27.67 10.84
N TYR A 64 3.27 -26.37 10.65
CA TYR A 64 4.47 -25.74 11.22
C TYR A 64 4.38 -25.60 12.74
N GLU A 65 3.17 -25.39 13.27
CA GLU A 65 2.89 -25.19 14.71
C GLU A 65 3.04 -26.48 15.52
N GLU A 66 2.87 -27.66 14.92
CA GLU A 66 3.05 -28.97 15.58
C GLU A 66 4.43 -29.12 16.23
N ARG A 67 5.47 -28.54 15.62
CA ARG A 67 6.85 -28.56 16.14
C ARG A 67 7.47 -27.16 16.15
N LEU A 68 6.71 -26.17 16.63
CA LEU A 68 7.05 -24.75 16.50
C LEU A 68 8.43 -24.41 17.09
N ASP A 69 8.72 -24.85 18.32
CA ASP A 69 9.95 -24.52 19.02
C ASP A 69 11.18 -25.09 18.30
N GLU A 70 11.10 -26.34 17.84
CA GLU A 70 12.17 -27.00 17.09
C GLU A 70 12.37 -26.31 15.72
N ASN A 71 11.29 -26.04 15.01
CA ASN A 71 11.34 -25.38 13.71
C ASN A 71 11.95 -23.97 13.79
N LEU A 72 11.59 -23.21 14.83
CA LEU A 72 12.14 -21.86 15.04
C LEU A 72 13.60 -21.89 15.49
N ALA A 73 13.99 -22.88 16.32
CA ALA A 73 15.37 -23.03 16.76
C ALA A 73 16.29 -23.44 15.61
N ASP A 74 15.88 -24.39 14.78
CA ASP A 74 16.61 -24.82 13.58
C ASP A 74 16.75 -23.67 12.57
N LEU A 75 15.67 -22.94 12.30
CA LEU A 75 15.68 -21.79 11.41
C LEU A 75 16.65 -20.70 11.90
N LEU A 76 16.63 -20.40 13.20
CA LEU A 76 17.53 -19.42 13.83
C LEU A 76 18.99 -19.85 13.71
N GLU A 77 19.29 -21.12 13.93
CA GLU A 77 20.63 -21.68 13.81
C GLU A 77 21.13 -21.57 12.35
N ARG A 78 20.34 -22.02 11.38
CA ARG A 78 20.67 -21.90 9.95
C ARG A 78 20.87 -20.43 9.53
N PHE A 79 20.06 -19.51 10.05
CA PHE A 79 20.20 -18.07 9.80
C PHE A 79 21.54 -17.53 10.32
N LYS A 80 21.86 -17.79 11.59
CA LYS A 80 23.09 -17.28 12.24
C LYS A 80 24.35 -17.89 11.68
N SER A 81 24.36 -19.20 11.42
CA SER A 81 25.51 -19.91 10.82
C SER A 81 25.74 -19.59 9.35
N GLY A 82 24.77 -18.93 8.69
CA GLY A 82 24.81 -18.66 7.25
C GLY A 82 24.40 -19.84 6.37
N ARG A 83 24.02 -20.98 6.96
CA ARG A 83 23.53 -22.20 6.25
C ARG A 83 22.10 -22.05 5.70
N TYR A 84 21.34 -21.07 6.15
CA TYR A 84 20.00 -20.80 5.62
C TYR A 84 20.06 -20.65 4.09
N ARG A 85 19.11 -21.27 3.38
CA ARG A 85 18.91 -21.11 1.93
C ARG A 85 17.48 -20.65 1.70
N ALA A 86 17.33 -19.54 0.97
CA ALA A 86 16.02 -19.03 0.61
C ALA A 86 15.36 -19.93 -0.45
N PRO A 87 14.21 -20.54 -0.17
CA PRO A 87 13.49 -21.32 -1.17
C PRO A 87 12.94 -20.41 -2.29
N PRO A 88 12.72 -20.94 -3.50
CA PRO A 88 12.06 -20.15 -4.55
C PRO A 88 10.65 -19.77 -4.12
N VAL A 89 10.19 -18.59 -4.53
CA VAL A 89 8.81 -18.16 -4.27
C VAL A 89 7.85 -18.80 -5.28
N ARG A 90 6.70 -19.25 -4.84
CA ARG A 90 5.64 -19.78 -5.72
C ARG A 90 4.93 -18.63 -6.41
N ARG A 91 5.00 -18.55 -7.75
CA ARG A 91 4.34 -17.51 -8.54
C ARG A 91 2.85 -17.78 -8.68
N VAL A 92 2.06 -16.76 -8.46
CA VAL A 92 0.61 -16.77 -8.70
C VAL A 92 0.23 -15.51 -9.46
N HIS A 93 -0.53 -15.66 -10.54
CA HIS A 93 -1.01 -14.57 -11.35
C HIS A 93 -2.38 -14.08 -10.85
N ILE A 94 -2.43 -12.87 -10.31
CA ILE A 94 -3.70 -12.25 -9.88
C ILE A 94 -4.21 -11.36 -11.02
N PRO A 95 -5.46 -11.56 -11.50
CA PRO A 95 -6.03 -10.74 -12.55
C PRO A 95 -6.07 -9.25 -12.16
N LYS A 96 -5.53 -8.38 -13.02
CA LYS A 96 -5.76 -6.94 -12.93
C LYS A 96 -7.14 -6.64 -13.49
N GLU A 97 -8.12 -6.43 -12.61
CA GLU A 97 -9.50 -6.17 -13.02
C GLU A 97 -9.59 -5.00 -14.01
N GLY A 98 -10.28 -5.25 -15.14
CA GLY A 98 -10.57 -4.25 -16.18
C GLY A 98 -9.48 -4.07 -17.23
N THR A 99 -8.38 -4.84 -17.22
CA THR A 99 -7.29 -4.70 -18.20
C THR A 99 -6.97 -5.97 -18.99
N GLY A 100 -7.55 -7.11 -18.62
CA GLY A 100 -7.17 -8.43 -19.18
C GLY A 100 -5.75 -8.89 -18.82
N LYS A 101 -4.98 -8.05 -18.10
CA LYS A 101 -3.61 -8.36 -17.68
C LYS A 101 -3.61 -8.98 -16.28
N THR A 102 -2.56 -9.73 -15.95
CA THR A 102 -2.32 -10.28 -14.62
C THR A 102 -1.19 -9.52 -13.90
N ARG A 103 -1.14 -9.68 -12.59
CA ARG A 103 -0.03 -9.24 -11.74
C ARG A 103 0.62 -10.49 -11.14
N PRO A 104 1.88 -10.77 -11.43
CA PRO A 104 2.58 -11.87 -10.79
C PRO A 104 2.85 -11.53 -9.32
N ILE A 105 2.55 -12.46 -8.41
CA ILE A 105 2.88 -12.36 -6.99
C ILE A 105 3.64 -13.61 -6.60
N GLY A 106 4.79 -13.44 -5.95
CA GLY A 106 5.54 -14.53 -5.35
C GLY A 106 5.08 -14.82 -3.93
N ILE A 107 4.78 -16.07 -3.63
CA ILE A 107 4.37 -16.51 -2.30
C ILE A 107 5.54 -17.25 -1.67
N PRO A 108 6.22 -16.67 -0.65
CA PRO A 108 7.27 -17.36 0.10
C PRO A 108 6.70 -18.50 0.95
N THR A 109 7.53 -19.44 1.37
CA THR A 109 7.19 -20.44 2.38
C THR A 109 6.82 -19.78 3.71
N LEU A 110 6.15 -20.50 4.60
CA LEU A 110 5.82 -19.95 5.92
C LEU A 110 7.08 -19.65 6.73
N GLU A 111 8.03 -20.56 6.72
CA GLU A 111 9.33 -20.40 7.38
C GLU A 111 10.05 -19.14 6.91
N ASP A 112 10.08 -18.93 5.59
CA ASP A 112 10.70 -17.77 4.98
C ASP A 112 9.96 -16.46 5.37
N LYS A 113 8.62 -16.47 5.43
CA LYS A 113 7.83 -15.33 5.93
C LYS A 113 8.18 -14.97 7.38
N VAL A 114 8.42 -15.99 8.22
CA VAL A 114 8.80 -15.79 9.64
C VAL A 114 10.19 -15.15 9.74
N LEU A 115 11.17 -15.67 9.00
CA LEU A 115 12.52 -15.11 9.01
C LEU A 115 12.55 -13.70 8.43
N GLN A 116 11.83 -13.45 7.33
CA GLN A 116 11.66 -12.09 6.78
C GLN A 116 11.03 -11.15 7.80
N ARG A 117 10.05 -11.61 8.58
CA ARG A 117 9.44 -10.83 9.66
C ARG A 117 10.44 -10.53 10.78
N ALA A 118 11.25 -11.51 11.17
CA ALA A 118 12.28 -11.33 12.19
C ALA A 118 13.31 -10.26 11.77
N VAL A 119 13.79 -10.32 10.53
CA VAL A 119 14.71 -9.31 9.98
C VAL A 119 14.03 -7.96 9.82
N LEU A 120 12.77 -7.91 9.36
CA LEU A 120 12.00 -6.67 9.26
C LEU A 120 11.87 -5.96 10.60
N MET A 121 11.61 -6.70 11.69
CA MET A 121 11.50 -6.16 13.04
C MET A 121 12.81 -5.51 13.54
N VAL A 122 13.97 -5.86 12.96
CA VAL A 122 15.26 -5.20 13.20
C VAL A 122 15.43 -3.98 12.31
N LEU A 123 15.10 -4.08 11.02
CA LEU A 123 15.35 -3.02 10.03
C LEU A 123 14.37 -1.85 10.15
N GLU A 124 13.11 -2.13 10.44
CA GLU A 124 12.04 -1.13 10.50
C GLU A 124 12.34 0.01 11.49
N PRO A 125 12.70 -0.23 12.77
CA PRO A 125 13.03 0.84 13.71
C PRO A 125 14.24 1.68 13.29
N ILE A 126 15.17 1.12 12.51
CA ILE A 126 16.33 1.84 11.99
C ILE A 126 15.92 2.79 10.88
N TYR A 127 15.28 2.28 9.83
CA TYR A 127 14.90 3.08 8.66
C TYR A 127 13.77 4.07 8.94
N GLU A 128 12.93 3.83 9.95
CA GLU A 128 11.91 4.81 10.38
C GLU A 128 12.53 6.11 10.91
N GLN A 129 13.79 6.11 11.34
CA GLN A 129 14.49 7.33 11.73
C GLN A 129 14.98 8.14 10.52
N ASP A 130 15.17 7.48 9.38
CA ASP A 130 15.73 8.08 8.16
C ASP A 130 14.62 8.54 7.18
N PHE A 131 13.51 7.81 7.13
CA PHE A 131 12.44 8.08 6.16
C PHE A 131 11.79 9.44 6.35
N LEU A 132 11.72 10.21 5.28
CA LEU A 132 11.15 11.56 5.29
C LEU A 132 9.64 11.57 5.52
N ALA A 133 9.13 12.73 5.93
CA ALA A 133 7.71 12.95 6.22
C ALA A 133 6.79 12.78 4.99
N CYS A 134 7.32 12.92 3.78
CA CYS A 134 6.59 12.76 2.52
C CYS A 134 6.21 11.31 2.19
N SER A 135 6.83 10.32 2.85
CA SER A 135 6.59 8.89 2.63
C SER A 135 5.60 8.31 3.66
N PHE A 136 4.55 7.62 3.19
CA PHE A 136 3.45 7.12 4.04
C PHE A 136 3.22 5.61 3.92
N GLY A 137 3.52 5.00 2.77
CA GLY A 137 3.17 3.60 2.50
C GLY A 137 3.97 2.60 3.31
N PHE A 138 3.32 1.60 3.89
CA PHE A 138 3.93 0.50 4.63
C PHE A 138 4.82 0.91 5.82
N ARG A 139 4.57 2.06 6.40
CA ARG A 139 5.29 2.56 7.57
C ARG A 139 4.42 2.46 8.83
N PRO A 140 5.01 2.13 10.01
CA PRO A 140 4.28 2.12 11.27
C PRO A 140 3.63 3.46 11.59
N GLY A 141 2.39 3.43 12.06
CA GLY A 141 1.65 4.64 12.42
C GLY A 141 1.27 5.55 11.26
N ARG A 142 1.56 5.17 10.01
CA ARG A 142 1.23 5.95 8.80
C ARG A 142 0.28 5.17 7.90
N GLY A 143 -0.64 5.89 7.27
CA GLY A 143 -1.67 5.27 6.45
C GLY A 143 -2.14 6.15 5.28
N PRO A 144 -3.01 5.61 4.41
CA PRO A 144 -3.47 6.31 3.23
C PRO A 144 -4.22 7.61 3.55
N HIS A 145 -4.96 7.67 4.65
CA HIS A 145 -5.70 8.89 5.02
C HIS A 145 -4.76 10.03 5.41
N GLN A 146 -3.65 9.74 6.10
CA GLN A 146 -2.63 10.74 6.42
C GLN A 146 -1.92 11.26 5.16
N ALA A 147 -1.65 10.39 4.17
CA ALA A 147 -1.12 10.81 2.87
C ALA A 147 -2.10 11.73 2.13
N LEU A 148 -3.39 11.37 2.13
CA LEU A 148 -4.46 12.18 1.53
C LEU A 148 -4.63 13.53 2.22
N ASP A 149 -4.47 13.59 3.54
CA ASP A 149 -4.59 14.83 4.31
C ASP A 149 -3.36 15.73 4.10
N ALA A 150 -2.17 15.18 4.10
CA ALA A 150 -0.95 15.91 3.76
C ALA A 150 -1.04 16.53 2.36
N LEU A 151 -1.51 15.76 1.37
CA LEU A 151 -1.75 16.24 0.02
C LEU A 151 -2.78 17.37 -0.02
N TRP A 152 -3.91 17.21 0.68
CA TRP A 152 -4.98 18.20 0.72
C TRP A 152 -4.49 19.52 1.34
N HIS A 153 -3.84 19.46 2.49
CA HIS A 153 -3.28 20.64 3.16
C HIS A 153 -2.23 21.36 2.29
N GLY A 154 -1.34 20.61 1.66
CA GLY A 154 -0.33 21.17 0.78
C GLY A 154 -0.94 21.86 -0.45
N LEU A 155 -1.86 21.22 -1.15
CA LEU A 155 -2.55 21.80 -2.30
C LEU A 155 -3.39 23.04 -1.91
N MET A 156 -4.10 22.98 -0.79
CA MET A 156 -4.87 24.14 -0.31
C MET A 156 -3.97 25.30 0.09
N SER A 157 -2.85 25.05 0.76
CA SER A 157 -1.91 26.12 1.17
C SER A 157 -1.19 26.75 -0.02
N MET A 158 -0.94 26.00 -1.11
CA MET A 158 -0.35 26.51 -2.34
C MET A 158 -1.36 27.23 -3.24
N GLY A 159 -2.67 27.09 -2.97
CA GLY A 159 -3.73 27.58 -3.86
C GLY A 159 -3.85 26.77 -5.15
N GLY A 160 -3.52 25.48 -5.09
CA GLY A 160 -3.41 24.59 -6.25
C GLY A 160 -2.04 24.66 -6.91
N GLY A 161 -1.99 24.42 -8.23
CA GLY A 161 -0.75 24.46 -9.00
C GLY A 161 -0.67 23.38 -10.06
N TRP A 162 0.52 22.84 -10.25
CA TRP A 162 0.83 21.82 -11.24
C TRP A 162 1.20 20.51 -10.53
N VAL A 163 0.54 19.42 -10.89
CA VAL A 163 0.74 18.11 -10.24
C VAL A 163 1.34 17.13 -11.24
N ILE A 164 2.49 16.55 -10.90
CA ILE A 164 3.05 15.41 -11.59
C ILE A 164 2.50 14.15 -10.90
N ASP A 165 1.69 13.40 -11.63
CA ASP A 165 1.20 12.06 -11.26
C ASP A 165 2.25 11.06 -11.76
N LEU A 166 2.97 10.39 -10.86
CA LEU A 166 4.13 9.57 -11.16
C LEU A 166 3.77 8.09 -11.04
N ASP A 167 3.97 7.33 -12.11
CA ASP A 167 3.77 5.86 -12.14
C ASP A 167 5.07 5.19 -12.59
N ILE A 168 5.58 4.26 -11.79
CA ILE A 168 6.80 3.49 -12.08
C ILE A 168 6.39 2.18 -12.76
N SER A 169 6.98 1.88 -13.92
CA SER A 169 6.73 0.63 -14.63
C SER A 169 7.43 -0.53 -13.93
N SER A 170 6.68 -1.59 -13.60
CA SER A 170 7.25 -2.87 -13.08
C SER A 170 8.29 -2.69 -11.97
N PHE A 171 8.06 -1.78 -11.03
CA PHE A 171 9.03 -1.36 -10.01
C PHE A 171 9.83 -2.53 -9.39
N PHE A 172 9.15 -3.58 -8.92
CA PHE A 172 9.81 -4.72 -8.27
C PHE A 172 10.64 -5.57 -9.24
N ASP A 173 10.25 -5.62 -10.51
CA ASP A 173 10.94 -6.43 -11.53
C ASP A 173 12.20 -5.72 -12.09
N THR A 174 12.28 -4.38 -11.93
CA THR A 174 13.38 -3.55 -12.47
C THR A 174 14.37 -3.08 -11.40
N LEU A 175 14.17 -3.45 -10.15
CA LEU A 175 14.98 -3.02 -9.03
C LEU A 175 16.44 -3.50 -9.18
N ASP A 176 17.38 -2.56 -9.27
CA ASP A 176 18.80 -2.88 -9.40
C ASP A 176 19.41 -3.27 -8.06
N ARG A 177 19.97 -4.48 -8.00
CA ARG A 177 20.53 -5.06 -6.77
C ARG A 177 21.76 -4.35 -6.27
N LYS A 178 22.64 -3.87 -7.16
CA LYS A 178 23.87 -3.15 -6.80
C LYS A 178 23.54 -1.82 -6.14
N HIS A 179 22.59 -1.09 -6.68
CA HIS A 179 22.11 0.14 -6.04
C HIS A 179 21.47 -0.13 -4.70
N LEU A 180 20.64 -1.19 -4.58
CA LEU A 180 20.03 -1.57 -3.31
C LEU A 180 21.09 -1.94 -2.27
N GLU A 181 22.13 -2.68 -2.64
CA GLU A 181 23.25 -3.00 -1.75
C GLU A 181 23.96 -1.72 -1.27
N THR A 182 24.21 -0.78 -2.16
CA THR A 182 24.81 0.52 -1.83
C THR A 182 23.93 1.30 -0.83
N PHE A 183 22.60 1.29 -1.03
CA PHE A 183 21.68 1.97 -0.13
C PHE A 183 21.60 1.31 1.25
N LEU A 184 21.58 -0.03 1.29
CA LEU A 184 21.64 -0.78 2.53
C LEU A 184 22.93 -0.51 3.30
N ASP A 185 24.07 -0.42 2.63
CA ASP A 185 25.38 -0.22 3.24
C ASP A 185 25.54 1.13 3.96
N LYS A 186 24.66 2.07 3.70
CA LYS A 186 24.62 3.34 4.44
C LYS A 186 24.26 3.12 5.91
N ARG A 187 23.34 2.18 6.20
CA ARG A 187 22.80 1.98 7.54
C ARG A 187 22.98 0.57 8.10
N VAL A 188 23.09 -0.45 7.25
CA VAL A 188 23.12 -1.87 7.65
C VAL A 188 24.27 -2.58 6.99
N ARG A 189 25.32 -2.89 7.77
CA ARG A 189 26.51 -3.66 7.36
C ARG A 189 26.67 -4.96 8.15
N ASP A 190 25.62 -5.41 8.86
CA ASP A 190 25.63 -6.73 9.50
C ASP A 190 25.72 -7.83 8.43
N GLY A 191 26.78 -8.65 8.51
CA GLY A 191 27.07 -9.65 7.48
C GLY A 191 26.02 -10.76 7.40
N VAL A 192 25.36 -11.13 8.51
CA VAL A 192 24.33 -12.16 8.52
C VAL A 192 23.07 -11.64 7.84
N ILE A 193 22.63 -10.44 8.22
CA ILE A 193 21.45 -9.80 7.63
C ILE A 193 21.68 -9.52 6.14
N ARG A 194 22.84 -8.96 5.77
CA ARG A 194 23.17 -8.65 4.37
C ARG A 194 23.19 -9.88 3.47
N ARG A 195 23.84 -10.98 3.94
CA ARG A 195 23.80 -12.26 3.20
C ARG A 195 22.38 -12.81 3.05
N THR A 196 21.55 -12.67 4.08
CA THR A 196 20.18 -13.17 4.04
C THR A 196 19.30 -12.35 3.09
N LEU A 197 19.41 -11.02 3.08
CA LEU A 197 18.76 -10.16 2.10
C LEU A 197 19.18 -10.52 0.67
N GLY A 198 20.49 -10.73 0.43
CA GLY A 198 21.00 -11.21 -0.86
C GLY A 198 20.41 -12.55 -1.28
N LYS A 199 20.24 -13.51 -0.35
CA LYS A 199 19.61 -14.80 -0.63
C LYS A 199 18.14 -14.65 -1.05
N TRP A 200 17.37 -13.78 -0.40
CA TRP A 200 15.98 -13.51 -0.82
C TRP A 200 15.87 -12.83 -2.18
N MET A 201 16.78 -11.92 -2.50
CA MET A 201 16.82 -11.29 -3.82
C MET A 201 17.16 -12.29 -4.93
N ASN A 202 17.89 -13.36 -4.59
CA ASN A 202 18.32 -14.41 -5.53
C ASN A 202 17.50 -15.71 -5.45
N ALA A 203 16.46 -15.77 -4.61
CA ALA A 203 15.73 -17.01 -4.31
C ALA A 203 15.07 -17.68 -5.52
N GLY A 204 14.96 -16.99 -6.64
CA GLY A 204 14.26 -17.52 -7.81
C GLY A 204 12.73 -17.52 -7.64
N VAL A 205 12.06 -17.86 -8.72
CA VAL A 205 10.60 -17.92 -8.79
C VAL A 205 10.20 -19.25 -9.39
N MET A 206 9.35 -20.00 -8.71
CA MET A 206 8.77 -21.23 -9.23
C MET A 206 7.47 -20.93 -9.95
N GLU A 207 7.41 -21.24 -11.25
CA GLU A 207 6.26 -21.08 -12.12
C GLU A 207 6.10 -22.34 -12.97
N ASP A 208 4.92 -22.93 -13.00
CA ASP A 208 4.59 -24.15 -13.76
C ASP A 208 5.59 -25.32 -13.58
N GLY A 209 6.12 -25.47 -12.35
CA GLY A 209 7.08 -26.53 -11.99
C GLY A 209 8.55 -26.22 -12.35
N ALA A 210 8.83 -25.11 -13.03
CA ALA A 210 10.19 -24.66 -13.34
C ALA A 210 10.66 -23.53 -12.39
N VAL A 211 11.93 -23.55 -12.02
CA VAL A 211 12.55 -22.48 -11.23
C VAL A 211 13.24 -21.51 -12.17
N LEU A 212 12.77 -20.28 -12.19
CA LEU A 212 13.33 -19.18 -12.97
C LEU A 212 14.17 -18.29 -12.03
N HIS A 213 15.33 -17.86 -12.49
CA HIS A 213 16.18 -16.91 -11.77
C HIS A 213 16.27 -15.58 -12.55
N PRO A 214 15.40 -14.58 -12.22
CA PRO A 214 15.48 -13.28 -12.86
C PRO A 214 16.81 -12.60 -12.56
N GLU A 215 17.45 -12.02 -13.57
CA GLU A 215 18.72 -11.27 -13.39
C GLU A 215 18.51 -9.97 -12.59
N HIS A 216 17.35 -9.37 -12.71
CA HIS A 216 16.94 -8.12 -12.04
C HIS A 216 15.70 -8.32 -11.18
N GLY A 217 15.48 -7.39 -10.28
CA GLY A 217 14.29 -7.33 -9.45
C GLY A 217 14.37 -8.16 -8.17
N THR A 218 13.29 -8.05 -7.40
CA THR A 218 13.02 -8.84 -6.20
C THR A 218 11.63 -9.45 -6.31
N PRO A 219 11.41 -10.69 -5.81
CA PRO A 219 10.09 -11.29 -5.85
C PRO A 219 9.06 -10.40 -5.16
N GLN A 220 8.00 -10.01 -5.90
CA GLN A 220 6.90 -9.24 -5.34
C GLN A 220 6.04 -10.12 -4.43
N GLY A 221 5.85 -9.73 -3.16
CA GLY A 221 4.97 -10.44 -2.22
C GLY A 221 5.66 -10.94 -0.94
N GLY A 222 6.98 -10.81 -0.84
CA GLY A 222 7.72 -11.07 0.41
C GLY A 222 7.38 -10.06 1.51
N VAL A 223 7.52 -10.49 2.77
CA VAL A 223 7.27 -9.65 3.97
C VAL A 223 8.28 -8.50 4.05
N ILE A 224 9.49 -8.70 3.56
CA ILE A 224 10.57 -7.69 3.55
C ILE A 224 10.45 -6.69 2.40
N SER A 225 9.74 -7.03 1.31
CA SER A 225 9.67 -6.23 0.08
C SER A 225 9.22 -4.78 0.31
N PRO A 226 8.24 -4.47 1.19
CA PRO A 226 7.83 -3.09 1.46
C PRO A 226 8.93 -2.18 2.02
N VAL A 227 9.74 -2.65 2.97
CA VAL A 227 10.83 -1.82 3.53
C VAL A 227 11.95 -1.61 2.52
N ILE A 228 12.27 -2.64 1.71
CA ILE A 228 13.25 -2.54 0.62
C ILE A 228 12.76 -1.53 -0.43
N SER A 229 11.49 -1.58 -0.81
CA SER A 229 10.85 -0.64 -1.71
C SER A 229 10.93 0.80 -1.19
N ASN A 230 10.60 0.99 0.09
CA ASN A 230 10.66 2.29 0.72
C ASN A 230 12.11 2.82 0.80
N LEU A 231 13.07 1.97 1.15
CA LEU A 231 14.48 2.35 1.16
C LEU A 231 14.97 2.81 -0.22
N TYR A 232 14.62 2.05 -1.26
CA TYR A 232 15.03 2.38 -2.62
C TYR A 232 14.46 3.72 -3.09
N LEU A 233 13.17 3.93 -2.90
CA LEU A 233 12.52 5.18 -3.29
C LEU A 233 12.88 6.37 -2.39
N HIS A 234 13.22 6.12 -1.14
CA HIS A 234 13.78 7.15 -0.27
C HIS A 234 15.08 7.73 -0.85
N GLU A 235 15.99 6.87 -1.32
CA GLU A 235 17.25 7.29 -1.91
C GLU A 235 17.10 7.90 -3.32
N VAL A 236 16.25 7.30 -4.15
CA VAL A 236 16.09 7.71 -5.54
C VAL A 236 15.23 8.96 -5.69
N LEU A 237 14.14 9.05 -4.92
CA LEU A 237 13.12 10.08 -5.07
C LEU A 237 13.06 11.04 -3.89
N ASP A 238 12.89 10.54 -2.65
CA ASP A 238 12.56 11.39 -1.51
C ASP A 238 13.71 12.35 -1.18
N LEU A 239 14.93 11.82 -0.94
CA LEU A 239 16.13 12.63 -0.65
C LEU A 239 16.47 13.56 -1.81
N TRP A 240 16.45 13.04 -3.04
CA TRP A 240 16.72 13.84 -4.23
C TRP A 240 15.76 15.03 -4.35
N PHE A 241 14.45 14.79 -4.15
CA PHE A 241 13.47 15.85 -4.26
C PHE A 241 13.63 16.90 -3.16
N GLU A 242 13.77 16.47 -1.90
CA GLU A 242 13.85 17.40 -0.77
C GLU A 242 15.17 18.18 -0.72
N HIS A 243 16.30 17.54 -1.01
CA HIS A 243 17.63 18.15 -0.81
C HIS A 243 18.26 18.70 -2.09
N GLU A 244 17.94 18.15 -3.27
CA GLU A 244 18.53 18.61 -4.52
C GLU A 244 17.57 19.43 -5.39
N VAL A 245 16.33 18.99 -5.52
CA VAL A 245 15.33 19.65 -6.40
C VAL A 245 14.73 20.87 -5.74
N LYS A 246 14.10 20.67 -4.58
CA LYS A 246 13.29 21.69 -3.89
C LYS A 246 14.03 23.01 -3.61
N PRO A 247 15.32 23.00 -3.19
CA PRO A 247 16.08 24.24 -3.01
C PRO A 247 16.35 25.05 -4.29
N ARG A 248 16.24 24.41 -5.48
CA ARG A 248 16.47 25.05 -6.79
C ARG A 248 15.19 25.53 -7.47
N LEU A 249 14.02 25.33 -6.83
CA LEU A 249 12.74 25.76 -7.36
C LEU A 249 12.46 27.22 -7.04
N ARG A 250 11.74 27.88 -7.93
CA ARG A 250 11.29 29.27 -7.75
C ARG A 250 10.05 29.37 -6.86
N GLY A 251 9.21 28.33 -6.89
CA GLY A 251 7.96 28.26 -6.16
C GLY A 251 7.94 27.18 -5.10
N ARG A 252 6.89 27.18 -4.27
CA ARG A 252 6.64 26.12 -3.30
C ARG A 252 6.38 24.81 -4.03
N ALA A 253 6.89 23.71 -3.47
CA ALA A 253 6.66 22.36 -3.97
C ALA A 253 6.56 21.37 -2.82
N MET A 254 5.89 20.26 -3.09
CA MET A 254 5.75 19.16 -2.14
C MET A 254 5.76 17.81 -2.86
N LEU A 255 6.18 16.79 -2.15
CA LEU A 255 6.10 15.37 -2.53
C LEU A 255 5.16 14.65 -1.55
N VAL A 256 4.29 13.79 -2.05
CA VAL A 256 3.54 12.80 -1.26
C VAL A 256 3.71 11.45 -1.92
N ARG A 257 4.25 10.50 -1.18
CA ARG A 257 4.51 9.13 -1.66
C ARG A 257 3.85 8.08 -0.79
N PHE A 258 3.18 7.13 -1.41
CA PHE A 258 2.64 5.94 -0.77
C PHE A 258 3.13 4.69 -1.52
N ALA A 259 4.20 4.07 -1.00
CA ALA A 259 4.95 3.02 -1.71
C ALA A 259 5.49 3.54 -3.05
N ASP A 260 5.09 2.89 -4.16
CA ASP A 260 5.43 3.26 -5.54
C ASP A 260 4.52 4.35 -6.14
N ASP A 261 3.34 4.61 -5.54
CA ASP A 261 2.48 5.73 -5.94
C ASP A 261 3.03 7.05 -5.40
N ALA A 262 3.37 8.02 -6.26
CA ALA A 262 3.91 9.31 -5.85
C ALA A 262 3.29 10.48 -6.63
N LEU A 263 3.08 11.59 -5.92
CA LEU A 263 2.64 12.86 -6.48
C LEU A 263 3.61 13.98 -6.10
N LEU A 264 4.02 14.78 -7.08
CA LEU A 264 4.78 15.99 -6.86
C LEU A 264 3.90 17.20 -7.24
N ALA A 265 3.73 18.14 -6.34
CA ALA A 265 2.93 19.33 -6.60
C ALA A 265 3.80 20.58 -6.56
N PHE A 266 3.56 21.51 -7.48
CA PHE A 266 4.36 22.72 -7.70
C PHE A 266 3.45 23.94 -7.85
N ALA A 267 3.82 25.04 -7.21
CA ALA A 267 3.15 26.33 -7.40
C ALA A 267 3.48 26.95 -8.78
N ASN A 268 4.64 26.64 -9.34
CA ASN A 268 5.15 27.20 -10.59
C ASN A 268 5.19 26.15 -11.71
N GLU A 269 4.67 26.51 -12.89
CA GLU A 269 4.64 25.63 -14.07
C GLU A 269 6.02 25.28 -14.61
N ALA A 270 6.88 26.28 -14.73
CA ALA A 270 8.23 26.08 -15.28
C ALA A 270 9.03 25.12 -14.40
N ASP A 271 8.87 25.20 -13.07
CA ASP A 271 9.48 24.26 -12.14
C ASP A 271 8.96 22.83 -12.34
N ALA A 272 7.63 22.67 -12.47
CA ALA A 272 7.01 21.37 -12.70
C ALA A 272 7.48 20.74 -14.02
N ARG A 273 7.54 21.52 -15.12
CA ARG A 273 7.99 21.03 -16.42
C ARG A 273 9.46 20.61 -16.39
N ARG A 274 10.33 21.42 -15.76
CA ARG A 274 11.75 21.11 -15.60
C ARG A 274 11.95 19.82 -14.81
N VAL A 275 11.22 19.63 -13.72
CA VAL A 275 11.32 18.41 -12.92
C VAL A 275 10.81 17.20 -13.70
N LEU A 276 9.68 17.32 -14.44
CA LEU A 276 9.16 16.24 -15.28
C LEU A 276 10.16 15.81 -16.36
N GLU A 277 10.91 16.72 -16.92
CA GLU A 277 11.94 16.43 -17.93
C GLU A 277 13.16 15.69 -17.35
N VAL A 278 13.53 16.01 -16.10
CA VAL A 278 14.69 15.38 -15.42
C VAL A 278 14.35 14.04 -14.78
N LEU A 279 13.09 13.83 -14.34
CA LEU A 279 12.65 12.61 -13.67
C LEU A 279 13.04 11.32 -14.41
N PRO A 280 12.84 11.15 -15.74
CA PRO A 280 13.23 9.93 -16.44
C PRO A 280 14.74 9.66 -16.38
N LYS A 281 15.57 10.70 -16.46
CA LYS A 281 17.02 10.58 -16.35
C LYS A 281 17.43 10.16 -14.94
N ARG A 282 16.82 10.77 -13.92
CA ARG A 282 17.06 10.40 -12.51
C ARG A 282 16.70 8.94 -12.24
N PHE A 283 15.52 8.51 -12.64
CA PHE A 283 15.04 7.16 -12.42
C PHE A 283 15.85 6.13 -13.23
N GLY A 284 16.14 6.43 -14.50
CA GLY A 284 16.97 5.57 -15.36
C GLY A 284 18.37 5.31 -14.83
N ARG A 285 18.97 6.28 -14.14
CA ARG A 285 20.27 6.12 -13.45
C ARG A 285 20.25 5.01 -12.40
N PHE A 286 19.10 4.71 -11.84
CA PHE A 286 18.90 3.68 -10.82
C PHE A 286 18.09 2.48 -11.34
N GLY A 287 18.09 2.23 -12.64
CA GLY A 287 17.41 1.08 -13.25
C GLY A 287 15.89 1.16 -13.28
N LEU A 288 15.29 2.29 -12.86
CA LEU A 288 13.84 2.46 -12.84
C LEU A 288 13.32 3.15 -14.09
N THR A 289 12.16 2.72 -14.58
CA THR A 289 11.51 3.31 -15.76
C THR A 289 10.15 3.90 -15.38
N LEU A 290 9.92 5.17 -15.74
CA LEU A 290 8.61 5.79 -15.58
C LEU A 290 7.66 5.32 -16.67
N HIS A 291 6.37 5.15 -16.31
CA HIS A 291 5.36 4.73 -17.28
C HIS A 291 5.02 5.90 -18.22
N PRO A 292 5.25 5.80 -19.54
CA PRO A 292 5.22 6.95 -20.45
C PRO A 292 3.84 7.61 -20.58
N VAL A 293 2.76 6.85 -20.40
CA VAL A 293 1.39 7.36 -20.57
C VAL A 293 0.74 7.75 -19.24
N LYS A 294 1.11 7.08 -18.14
CA LYS A 294 0.48 7.35 -16.84
C LYS A 294 1.21 8.44 -16.06
N THR A 295 2.53 8.56 -16.24
CA THR A 295 3.26 9.71 -15.71
C THR A 295 2.86 10.94 -16.50
N ARG A 296 2.19 11.90 -15.84
CA ARG A 296 1.60 13.05 -16.51
C ARG A 296 1.63 14.30 -15.66
N LEU A 297 1.68 15.46 -16.32
CA LEU A 297 1.52 16.77 -15.70
C LEU A 297 0.05 17.20 -15.77
N VAL A 298 -0.52 17.51 -14.64
CA VAL A 298 -1.91 17.99 -14.49
C VAL A 298 -1.91 19.44 -14.06
N ASP A 299 -2.60 20.31 -14.82
CA ASP A 299 -2.90 21.68 -14.38
C ASP A 299 -4.01 21.63 -13.32
N PHE A 300 -3.61 21.70 -12.07
CA PHE A 300 -4.49 21.58 -10.91
C PHE A 300 -4.68 22.95 -10.20
N ARG A 301 -4.68 24.04 -10.94
CA ARG A 301 -5.05 25.36 -10.42
C ARG A 301 -6.58 25.48 -10.28
N PRO A 302 -7.10 26.27 -9.33
CA PRO A 302 -8.55 26.47 -9.21
C PRO A 302 -9.13 27.09 -10.49
N PRO A 303 -10.39 26.75 -10.85
CA PRO A 303 -11.10 27.41 -11.95
C PRO A 303 -11.19 28.93 -11.75
N GLY A 304 -11.09 29.69 -12.83
CA GLY A 304 -11.18 31.14 -12.83
C GLY A 304 -11.84 31.69 -14.10
N PRO A 305 -12.27 32.94 -14.15
CA PRO A 305 -13.04 33.52 -15.28
C PRO A 305 -12.34 33.34 -16.64
N THR A 306 -11.02 33.42 -16.67
CA THR A 306 -10.19 33.25 -17.89
C THR A 306 -9.96 31.81 -18.27
N ARG A 307 -10.38 30.85 -17.45
CA ARG A 307 -10.09 29.41 -17.63
C ARG A 307 -11.31 28.57 -17.91
N ASP A 308 -12.50 29.05 -17.65
CA ASP A 308 -13.75 28.32 -17.92
C ASP A 308 -14.01 28.19 -19.44
N GLY A 309 -13.29 28.97 -20.28
CA GLY A 309 -13.35 28.93 -21.75
C GLY A 309 -12.21 28.19 -22.47
N ASP A 310 -11.25 27.55 -21.76
CA ASP A 310 -10.10 26.85 -22.40
C ASP A 310 -10.45 25.45 -22.99
N GLY A 311 -11.71 25.06 -22.98
CA GLY A 311 -12.21 23.80 -23.53
C GLY A 311 -11.79 22.53 -22.80
N ARG A 312 -10.99 22.63 -21.72
CA ARG A 312 -10.54 21.47 -20.96
C ARG A 312 -11.64 20.96 -20.03
N SER A 313 -11.89 19.65 -20.09
CA SER A 313 -12.84 19.00 -19.21
C SER A 313 -12.36 18.97 -17.74
N GLN A 314 -13.29 18.90 -16.80
CA GLN A 314 -12.97 18.71 -15.38
C GLN A 314 -12.10 17.44 -15.14
N ARG A 315 -12.18 16.46 -16.03
CA ARG A 315 -11.40 15.23 -15.98
C ARG A 315 -9.91 15.48 -16.25
N GLU A 316 -9.59 16.39 -17.17
CA GLU A 316 -8.20 16.75 -17.50
C GLU A 316 -7.55 17.57 -16.38
N ARG A 317 -8.36 18.22 -15.55
CA ARG A 317 -7.96 19.00 -14.37
C ARG A 317 -8.12 18.23 -13.06
N SER A 318 -8.05 16.90 -13.10
CA SER A 318 -8.15 16.04 -11.95
C SER A 318 -7.12 14.90 -12.03
N PHE A 319 -6.80 14.35 -10.88
CA PHE A 319 -5.91 13.19 -10.77
C PHE A 319 -6.42 12.22 -9.71
N ASP A 320 -5.98 10.99 -9.81
CA ASP A 320 -6.33 9.93 -8.87
C ASP A 320 -5.14 9.61 -7.95
N LEU A 321 -5.37 9.54 -6.63
CA LEU A 321 -4.42 9.01 -5.67
C LEU A 321 -5.15 8.14 -4.67
N LEU A 322 -4.59 6.95 -4.36
CA LEU A 322 -5.10 6.03 -3.32
C LEU A 322 -6.61 5.72 -3.48
N GLY A 323 -7.08 5.66 -4.72
CA GLY A 323 -8.49 5.34 -5.02
C GLY A 323 -9.46 6.50 -4.92
N PHE A 324 -8.97 7.72 -4.76
CA PHE A 324 -9.75 8.96 -4.79
C PHE A 324 -9.38 9.83 -5.98
N THR A 325 -10.39 10.40 -6.64
CA THR A 325 -10.21 11.47 -7.62
C THR A 325 -10.23 12.81 -6.90
N HIS A 326 -9.15 13.59 -7.07
CA HIS A 326 -9.00 14.94 -6.55
C HIS A 326 -9.42 15.93 -7.61
N TYR A 327 -10.23 16.95 -7.24
CA TYR A 327 -10.73 17.99 -8.13
C TYR A 327 -11.10 19.25 -7.35
N TRP A 328 -11.20 20.37 -8.03
CA TRP A 328 -11.70 21.60 -7.44
C TRP A 328 -13.22 21.64 -7.42
N GLY A 329 -13.80 22.01 -6.28
CA GLY A 329 -15.23 22.18 -6.10
C GLY A 329 -15.56 23.35 -5.17
N ARG A 330 -16.80 23.80 -5.19
CA ARG A 330 -17.29 24.85 -4.30
C ARG A 330 -17.61 24.29 -2.92
N SER A 331 -17.12 24.95 -1.87
CA SER A 331 -17.55 24.68 -0.50
C SER A 331 -18.98 25.20 -0.27
N ARG A 332 -19.58 24.86 0.87
CA ARG A 332 -20.90 25.44 1.26
C ARG A 332 -20.90 26.96 1.34
N LYS A 333 -19.74 27.58 1.59
CA LYS A 333 -19.54 29.03 1.62
C LYS A 333 -19.11 29.62 0.25
N GLY A 334 -19.29 28.88 -0.84
CA GLY A 334 -18.98 29.31 -2.20
C GLY A 334 -17.48 29.38 -2.57
N ARG A 335 -16.56 29.12 -1.66
CA ARG A 335 -15.10 29.17 -1.92
C ARG A 335 -14.63 27.93 -2.66
N TRP A 336 -13.67 28.08 -3.56
CA TRP A 336 -12.99 26.95 -4.19
C TRP A 336 -12.14 26.19 -3.17
N VAL A 337 -12.34 24.88 -3.13
CA VAL A 337 -11.62 23.94 -2.26
C VAL A 337 -11.30 22.66 -3.01
N VAL A 338 -10.18 22.04 -2.67
CA VAL A 338 -9.87 20.70 -3.17
C VAL A 338 -10.85 19.72 -2.58
N GLN A 339 -11.59 19.03 -3.42
CA GLN A 339 -12.53 17.96 -3.05
C GLN A 339 -12.02 16.60 -3.49
N ARG A 340 -12.49 15.57 -2.80
CA ARG A 340 -12.13 14.18 -3.05
C ARG A 340 -13.41 13.38 -3.25
N LYS A 341 -13.44 12.53 -4.25
CA LYS A 341 -14.51 11.55 -4.46
C LYS A 341 -13.92 10.18 -4.78
N THR A 342 -14.63 9.11 -4.45
CA THR A 342 -14.22 7.75 -4.84
C THR A 342 -13.96 7.70 -6.35
N ALA A 343 -12.79 7.24 -6.77
CA ALA A 343 -12.45 7.11 -8.18
C ALA A 343 -13.44 6.16 -8.88
N ARG A 344 -13.90 6.54 -10.07
CA ARG A 344 -14.94 5.81 -10.81
C ARG A 344 -14.61 4.33 -11.02
N SER A 345 -13.34 4.03 -11.31
CA SER A 345 -12.84 2.67 -11.47
C SER A 345 -12.99 1.85 -10.17
N ARG A 346 -12.73 2.47 -9.01
CA ARG A 346 -12.84 1.82 -7.70
C ARG A 346 -14.30 1.58 -7.30
N LEU A 347 -15.16 2.57 -7.53
CA LEU A 347 -16.60 2.44 -7.27
C LEU A 347 -17.22 1.33 -8.13
N SER A 348 -16.99 1.35 -9.44
CA SER A 348 -17.50 0.34 -10.37
C SER A 348 -17.02 -1.07 -10.01
N ARG A 349 -15.76 -1.19 -9.58
CA ARG A 349 -15.16 -2.46 -9.12
C ARG A 349 -15.84 -2.96 -7.84
N ALA A 350 -16.03 -2.10 -6.86
CA ALA A 350 -16.69 -2.45 -5.60
C ALA A 350 -18.13 -2.94 -5.85
N LEU A 351 -18.91 -2.22 -6.67
CA LEU A 351 -20.26 -2.62 -7.04
C LEU A 351 -20.31 -3.94 -7.84
N ARG A 352 -19.34 -4.18 -8.72
CA ARG A 352 -19.23 -5.45 -9.45
C ARG A 352 -18.99 -6.63 -8.50
N ARG A 353 -18.10 -6.46 -7.50
CA ARG A 353 -17.84 -7.49 -6.48
C ARG A 353 -19.09 -7.77 -5.62
N VAL A 354 -19.80 -6.73 -5.20
CA VAL A 354 -21.06 -6.89 -4.46
C VAL A 354 -22.10 -7.63 -5.32
N ARG A 355 -22.24 -7.26 -6.60
CA ARG A 355 -23.17 -7.91 -7.53
C ARG A 355 -22.86 -9.40 -7.72
N GLN A 356 -21.58 -9.73 -7.90
CA GLN A 356 -21.13 -11.12 -8.04
C GLN A 356 -21.37 -11.89 -6.74
N TRP A 357 -21.04 -11.31 -5.60
CA TRP A 357 -21.27 -11.92 -4.30
C TRP A 357 -22.76 -12.22 -4.06
N CYS A 358 -23.64 -11.23 -4.26
CA CYS A 358 -25.11 -11.41 -4.13
C CYS A 358 -25.66 -12.47 -5.10
N ARG A 359 -25.07 -12.58 -6.32
CA ARG A 359 -25.46 -13.61 -7.29
C ARG A 359 -25.17 -15.02 -6.76
N VAL A 360 -23.96 -15.23 -6.22
CA VAL A 360 -23.53 -16.55 -5.71
C VAL A 360 -24.31 -16.92 -4.46
N HIS A 361 -24.45 -15.99 -3.52
CA HIS A 361 -25.06 -16.20 -2.21
C HIS A 361 -26.57 -15.90 -2.16
N ARG A 362 -27.25 -15.82 -3.32
CA ARG A 362 -28.68 -15.43 -3.35
C ARG A 362 -29.60 -16.40 -2.60
N HIS A 363 -29.20 -17.66 -2.44
CA HIS A 363 -29.98 -18.70 -1.75
C HIS A 363 -29.64 -18.84 -0.26
N ASP A 364 -28.61 -18.19 0.24
CA ASP A 364 -28.23 -18.22 1.65
C ASP A 364 -29.31 -17.54 2.52
N LYS A 365 -29.30 -17.82 3.82
CA LYS A 365 -30.22 -17.18 4.77
C LYS A 365 -30.06 -15.66 4.72
N VAL A 366 -31.19 -14.93 4.77
CA VAL A 366 -31.18 -13.46 4.69
C VAL A 366 -30.33 -12.80 5.78
N ALA A 367 -30.35 -13.38 6.99
CA ALA A 367 -29.54 -12.89 8.10
C ALA A 367 -28.02 -12.96 7.81
N ASP A 368 -27.56 -14.04 7.18
CA ASP A 368 -26.14 -14.21 6.83
C ASP A 368 -25.75 -13.26 5.70
N GLN A 369 -26.63 -13.08 4.70
CA GLN A 369 -26.42 -12.08 3.65
C GLN A 369 -26.35 -10.67 4.22
N GLN A 370 -27.25 -10.29 5.13
CA GLN A 370 -27.25 -8.99 5.80
C GLN A 370 -25.94 -8.77 6.57
N ARG A 371 -25.47 -9.77 7.32
CA ARG A 371 -24.21 -9.71 8.08
C ARG A 371 -23.02 -9.46 7.16
N ALA A 372 -22.90 -10.23 6.08
CA ALA A 372 -21.82 -10.12 5.10
C ALA A 372 -21.85 -8.79 4.34
N LEU A 373 -23.04 -8.33 3.90
CA LEU A 373 -23.19 -7.03 3.25
C LEU A 373 -22.87 -5.88 4.19
N SER A 374 -23.28 -5.98 5.46
CA SER A 374 -22.93 -5.00 6.49
C SER A 374 -21.43 -4.88 6.71
N GLN A 375 -20.70 -6.00 6.74
CA GLN A 375 -19.24 -6.00 6.82
C GLN A 375 -18.61 -5.32 5.59
N LYS A 376 -19.08 -5.63 4.38
CA LYS A 376 -18.61 -5.01 3.13
C LYS A 376 -18.86 -3.50 3.10
N LEU A 377 -20.05 -3.06 3.55
CA LEU A 377 -20.40 -1.63 3.66
C LEU A 377 -19.52 -0.92 4.68
N ARG A 378 -19.38 -1.47 5.89
CA ARG A 378 -18.52 -0.89 6.93
C ARG A 378 -17.06 -0.78 6.46
N GLY A 379 -16.52 -1.81 5.82
CA GLY A 379 -15.16 -1.77 5.24
C GLY A 379 -15.03 -0.69 4.16
N HIS A 380 -16.04 -0.51 3.32
CA HIS A 380 -16.07 0.55 2.31
C HIS A 380 -16.13 1.94 2.96
N TYR A 381 -16.96 2.14 3.98
CA TYR A 381 -17.06 3.42 4.70
C TYR A 381 -15.78 3.74 5.51
N ALA A 382 -15.16 2.73 6.12
CA ALA A 382 -13.90 2.90 6.84
C ALA A 382 -12.77 3.44 5.94
N TYR A 383 -12.75 3.09 4.66
CA TYR A 383 -11.74 3.59 3.73
C TYR A 383 -12.19 4.84 2.97
N TYR A 384 -13.39 4.82 2.36
CA TYR A 384 -13.87 5.89 1.50
C TYR A 384 -14.68 6.97 2.24
N GLY A 385 -14.97 6.77 3.51
CA GLY A 385 -15.73 7.68 4.37
C GLY A 385 -14.95 8.90 4.81
N ILE A 386 -14.49 9.73 3.86
CA ILE A 386 -13.76 10.96 4.12
C ILE A 386 -14.61 12.20 3.82
N THR A 387 -14.24 13.33 4.43
CA THR A 387 -14.85 14.64 4.13
C THR A 387 -14.84 14.93 2.63
N GLY A 388 -15.99 15.34 2.10
CA GLY A 388 -16.20 15.62 0.67
C GLY A 388 -16.71 14.45 -0.15
N ASN A 389 -16.60 13.20 0.33
CA ASN A 389 -17.00 12.00 -0.41
C ASN A 389 -18.40 11.45 -0.03
N GLY A 390 -19.17 12.15 0.80
CA GLY A 390 -20.48 11.68 1.30
C GLY A 390 -21.44 11.25 0.20
N LYS A 391 -21.52 12.01 -0.90
CA LYS A 391 -22.40 11.68 -2.04
C LYS A 391 -22.03 10.33 -2.68
N ALA A 392 -20.76 10.03 -2.87
CA ALA A 392 -20.33 8.77 -3.47
C ALA A 392 -20.57 7.58 -2.54
N ILE A 393 -20.41 7.77 -1.23
CA ILE A 393 -20.70 6.73 -0.21
C ILE A 393 -22.21 6.44 -0.16
N SER A 394 -23.06 7.48 -0.15
CA SER A 394 -24.52 7.32 -0.17
C SER A 394 -25.00 6.63 -1.45
N ALA A 395 -24.43 7.00 -2.60
CA ALA A 395 -24.70 6.32 -3.86
C ALA A 395 -24.29 4.85 -3.83
N PHE A 396 -23.11 4.54 -3.27
CA PHE A 396 -22.66 3.15 -3.10
C PHE A 396 -23.61 2.34 -2.21
N ALA A 397 -24.03 2.91 -1.07
CA ALA A 397 -24.98 2.26 -0.16
C ALA A 397 -26.31 1.95 -0.85
N TYR A 398 -26.85 2.94 -1.57
CA TYR A 398 -28.10 2.78 -2.34
C TYR A 398 -27.99 1.69 -3.41
N GLU A 399 -26.92 1.70 -4.18
CA GLU A 399 -26.66 0.67 -5.21
C GLU A 399 -26.54 -0.73 -4.60
N VAL A 400 -25.93 -0.88 -3.43
CA VAL A 400 -25.85 -2.17 -2.72
C VAL A 400 -27.25 -2.65 -2.34
N VAL A 401 -28.12 -1.78 -1.84
CA VAL A 401 -29.52 -2.08 -1.53
C VAL A 401 -30.26 -2.56 -2.78
N CYS A 402 -30.12 -1.85 -3.90
CA CYS A 402 -30.73 -2.22 -5.19
C CYS A 402 -30.23 -3.57 -5.70
N ILE A 403 -28.93 -3.82 -5.61
CA ILE A 403 -28.30 -5.09 -6.02
C ILE A 403 -28.83 -6.24 -5.15
N TRP A 404 -28.91 -6.04 -3.84
CA TRP A 404 -29.41 -7.07 -2.92
C TRP A 404 -30.86 -7.43 -3.21
N ARG A 405 -31.74 -6.42 -3.34
CA ARG A 405 -33.16 -6.64 -3.75
C ARG A 405 -33.23 -7.43 -5.06
N LYS A 406 -32.46 -7.02 -6.07
CA LYS A 406 -32.42 -7.68 -7.39
C LYS A 406 -32.14 -9.18 -7.28
N TRP A 407 -31.16 -9.58 -6.47
CA TRP A 407 -30.77 -10.98 -6.36
C TRP A 407 -31.69 -11.78 -5.41
N LEU A 408 -32.28 -11.16 -4.40
CA LEU A 408 -33.33 -11.77 -3.60
C LEU A 408 -34.58 -12.06 -4.44
N SER A 409 -34.97 -11.14 -5.34
CA SER A 409 -36.08 -11.37 -6.28
C SER A 409 -35.86 -12.51 -7.28
N ARG A 410 -34.62 -12.97 -7.43
CA ARG A 410 -34.22 -14.05 -8.35
C ARG A 410 -33.96 -15.39 -7.66
N ARG A 411 -34.50 -15.58 -6.47
CA ARG A 411 -34.42 -16.85 -5.72
C ARG A 411 -35.37 -17.92 -6.29
N SER A 412 -36.51 -17.49 -6.77
CA SER A 412 -37.53 -18.39 -7.38
C SER A 412 -38.19 -17.74 -8.60
N HIS A 413 -38.78 -18.54 -9.47
CA HIS A 413 -39.51 -18.06 -10.62
C HIS A 413 -40.82 -17.34 -10.23
N ALA A 414 -41.43 -17.71 -9.09
CA ALA A 414 -42.72 -17.18 -8.63
C ALA A 414 -42.60 -15.89 -7.78
N GLY A 415 -41.40 -15.50 -7.34
CA GLY A 415 -41.22 -14.49 -6.31
C GLY A 415 -40.68 -13.15 -6.82
N ARG A 416 -41.53 -12.26 -7.33
CA ARG A 416 -41.14 -10.88 -7.59
C ARG A 416 -41.19 -10.08 -6.29
N LEU A 417 -40.03 -9.80 -5.69
CA LEU A 417 -39.90 -9.01 -4.47
C LEU A 417 -40.19 -7.53 -4.78
N THR A 418 -41.40 -7.03 -4.40
CA THR A 418 -41.74 -5.61 -4.54
C THR A 418 -40.90 -4.74 -3.62
N TRP A 419 -40.85 -3.43 -3.86
CA TRP A 419 -40.14 -2.50 -2.98
C TRP A 419 -40.74 -2.46 -1.58
N GLU A 420 -42.05 -2.52 -1.44
CA GLU A 420 -42.76 -2.51 -0.15
C GLU A 420 -42.37 -3.72 0.72
N VAL A 421 -42.38 -4.92 0.14
CA VAL A 421 -41.98 -6.14 0.84
C VAL A 421 -40.51 -6.09 1.20
N PHE A 422 -39.69 -5.56 0.30
CA PHE A 422 -38.25 -5.42 0.56
C PHE A 422 -37.96 -4.37 1.63
N GLN A 423 -38.68 -3.26 1.72
CA GLN A 423 -38.57 -2.29 2.80
C GLN A 423 -38.85 -2.89 4.17
N ARG A 424 -39.94 -3.71 4.29
CA ARG A 424 -40.22 -4.48 5.51
C ARG A 424 -39.06 -5.43 5.87
N LEU A 425 -38.46 -6.06 4.86
CA LEU A 425 -37.26 -6.90 5.08
C LEU A 425 -36.05 -6.08 5.54
N LEU A 426 -35.83 -4.88 5.00
CA LEU A 426 -34.76 -3.96 5.45
C LEU A 426 -34.98 -3.45 6.88
N GLN A 427 -36.23 -3.27 7.33
CA GLN A 427 -36.55 -2.95 8.73
C GLN A 427 -36.09 -4.07 9.67
N ARG A 428 -36.33 -5.34 9.27
CA ARG A 428 -35.91 -6.50 10.06
C ARG A 428 -34.39 -6.81 9.94
N TYR A 429 -33.80 -6.52 8.79
CA TYR A 429 -32.41 -6.77 8.46
C TYR A 429 -31.73 -5.48 7.94
N PRO A 430 -31.53 -4.48 8.82
CA PRO A 430 -31.01 -3.17 8.40
C PRO A 430 -29.54 -3.27 7.94
N LEU A 431 -29.24 -2.52 6.89
CA LEU A 431 -27.87 -2.29 6.47
C LEU A 431 -27.32 -1.01 7.11
N PRO A 432 -26.03 -0.93 7.41
CA PRO A 432 -25.43 0.25 8.03
C PRO A 432 -25.61 1.48 7.12
N PRO A 433 -26.04 2.63 7.66
CA PRO A 433 -26.18 3.87 6.91
C PRO A 433 -24.82 4.35 6.39
N ALA A 434 -24.85 5.11 5.29
CA ALA A 434 -23.67 5.75 4.74
C ALA A 434 -23.08 6.75 5.76
N GLN A 435 -21.82 6.57 6.10
CA GLN A 435 -21.17 7.35 7.16
C GLN A 435 -19.80 7.86 6.71
N VAL A 436 -19.53 9.16 6.98
CA VAL A 436 -18.20 9.75 6.88
C VAL A 436 -17.48 9.50 8.20
N VAL A 437 -16.38 8.77 8.15
CA VAL A 437 -15.61 8.32 9.33
C VAL A 437 -14.40 9.21 9.58
N HIS A 438 -13.77 9.73 8.50
CA HIS A 438 -12.57 10.57 8.58
C HIS A 438 -12.92 12.00 8.20
N SER A 439 -12.78 12.92 9.15
CA SER A 439 -13.02 14.34 8.94
C SER A 439 -11.71 15.12 8.92
N VAL A 440 -11.50 15.95 7.90
CA VAL A 440 -10.39 16.93 7.88
C VAL A 440 -10.62 18.11 8.82
N TYR A 441 -11.80 18.19 9.44
CA TYR A 441 -12.18 19.24 10.39
C TYR A 441 -12.26 18.72 11.83
N ALA A 442 -12.05 17.41 12.05
CA ALA A 442 -11.91 16.85 13.39
C ALA A 442 -10.46 17.08 13.84
N THR A 443 -10.27 18.07 14.69
CA THR A 443 -9.07 18.30 15.47
C THR A 443 -9.05 17.40 16.68
#